data_30f0a6a990549d23acb0493e6b5baffe
#
_entry.id   30f0a6a990549d23acb0493e6b5baffe
#
_cell.length_a   1.000
_cell.length_b   1.000
_cell.length_c   1.000
_cell.angle_alpha   90.00
_cell.angle_beta   90.00
_cell.angle_gamma   90.00
#
_symmetry.space_group_name_H-M   'P 1'
#
loop_
_entity.id
_entity.type
_entity.pdbx_description
1 polymer ?
#
loop_
_entity_poly.entity_id
_entity_poly.type
_entity_poly.pdbx_seq_one_letter_code
_entity_poly.pdbx_strand_id
1 'polypeptide(L)'
;MSRVSVAGLTVGLSKSKAEVVSDVSFSIAAGEIVGLLGESGSGKTTVATAMLGHARKGTEIVSGTVTVDGVEILGLSRADLRSARGRVISYVPQDPAAALDPSMTIGRHLRETFLAHESLQGADLQQRLTALVQDAGLADVQGLLKRYPHQLSGGQRQRVCIAMAFACKPACVVLDEPTTGLDVTTQATILTFVRKLAREHNAAMLYVTHDLAVLEGLAARLMVMYAGRIVEQGPSASVFHRSAHPYSRALIATTPDVRERLSLQPIPGVAPRVGSRPQGCSYADRCTHVIERCRQQHPPASIIEQGHESACWRASEVMGERSPLTISPEQAQTSEPPVLIANDIRASYNGREVVHGVSLAIQPGECLALVGESGSGKTTLARSLIGLSAQVSGRLSLGGEDLPLFVAGRSTTQRLALQYVFQSPRSSLNPRRTIFESIEAPLKALSKSKAGDRRERVFDALQQVGLSSSMSHRFPDQLSGGERQRVGIARALVCDPRVLICDEITSALDVSVQASIVELLAKLRVEQGLGLLFVTHNLALVRTIAERVIVLRAGETVEEGTVAATLGNPQHEYTRALILDAPSISGSQDAERIVN
;
A
#
# COMPACT_ATOMS: atom_id res chain seq x y z
N MET A 1 9.91 19.77 -25.05
CA MET A 1 9.13 20.88 -24.46
C MET A 1 8.23 20.32 -23.40
N SER A 2 8.05 21.04 -22.28
CA SER A 2 7.14 20.64 -21.18
C SER A 2 5.70 20.64 -21.68
N ARG A 3 4.95 19.54 -21.44
CA ARG A 3 3.54 19.42 -21.76
C ARG A 3 2.65 19.81 -20.58
N VAL A 4 3.16 19.59 -19.37
CA VAL A 4 2.53 20.02 -18.12
C VAL A 4 3.50 20.94 -17.38
N SER A 5 3.00 22.05 -16.85
CA SER A 5 3.74 22.96 -15.99
C SER A 5 2.87 23.34 -14.79
N VAL A 6 3.39 23.09 -13.60
CA VAL A 6 2.80 23.50 -12.31
C VAL A 6 3.76 24.48 -11.66
N ALA A 7 3.31 25.67 -11.31
CA ALA A 7 4.15 26.70 -10.71
C ALA A 7 3.48 27.30 -9.47
N GLY A 8 4.17 27.24 -8.32
CA GLY A 8 3.76 27.87 -7.07
C GLY A 8 2.43 27.37 -6.50
N LEU A 9 2.04 26.11 -6.79
CA LEU A 9 0.75 25.57 -6.39
C LEU A 9 0.65 25.48 -4.86
N THR A 10 -0.30 26.22 -4.30
CA THR A 10 -0.60 26.25 -2.87
C THR A 10 -2.07 25.94 -2.64
N VAL A 11 -2.33 24.99 -1.73
CA VAL A 11 -3.68 24.58 -1.33
C VAL A 11 -3.79 24.69 0.18
N GLY A 12 -4.79 25.40 0.67
CA GLY A 12 -5.05 25.64 2.08
C GLY A 12 -6.34 25.00 2.59
N LEU A 13 -6.48 24.92 3.91
CA LEU A 13 -7.75 24.60 4.56
C LEU A 13 -8.68 25.81 4.50
N SER A 14 -9.91 25.64 4.05
CA SER A 14 -10.86 26.76 3.87
C SER A 14 -11.16 27.54 5.15
N LYS A 15 -11.14 26.87 6.33
CA LYS A 15 -11.45 27.50 7.62
C LYS A 15 -10.23 28.15 8.29
N SER A 16 -9.14 27.41 8.42
CA SER A 16 -7.94 27.86 9.18
C SER A 16 -6.90 28.54 8.29
N LYS A 17 -7.07 28.48 6.97
CA LYS A 17 -6.09 28.93 5.96
C LYS A 17 -4.72 28.23 6.06
N ALA A 18 -4.59 27.23 6.93
CA ALA A 18 -3.36 26.46 7.05
C ALA A 18 -3.07 25.71 5.75
N GLU A 19 -1.85 25.81 5.25
CA GLU A 19 -1.43 25.23 3.99
C GLU A 19 -1.34 23.70 4.08
N VAL A 20 -2.06 23.01 3.22
CA VAL A 20 -1.97 21.54 3.00
C VAL A 20 -0.85 21.24 2.03
N VAL A 21 -0.76 22.01 0.97
CA VAL A 21 0.30 22.02 -0.05
C VAL A 21 0.85 23.42 -0.14
N SER A 22 2.17 23.57 -0.19
CA SER A 22 2.86 24.86 -0.15
C SER A 22 3.88 24.95 -1.28
N ASP A 23 3.70 25.89 -2.18
CA ASP A 23 4.67 26.28 -3.22
C ASP A 23 5.23 25.10 -4.03
N VAL A 24 4.34 24.25 -4.54
CA VAL A 24 4.73 23.09 -5.35
C VAL A 24 4.90 23.49 -6.81
N SER A 25 6.10 23.23 -7.35
CA SER A 25 6.47 23.56 -8.74
C SER A 25 7.15 22.37 -9.40
N PHE A 26 6.70 21.99 -10.60
CA PHE A 26 7.31 20.93 -11.43
C PHE A 26 6.81 20.99 -12.87
N SER A 27 7.46 20.24 -13.73
CA SER A 27 7.02 20.07 -15.13
C SER A 27 7.07 18.60 -15.55
N ILE A 28 6.25 18.22 -16.54
CA ILE A 28 6.25 16.87 -17.12
C ILE A 28 6.31 17.03 -18.65
N ALA A 29 7.22 16.31 -19.30
CA ALA A 29 7.34 16.31 -20.75
C ALA A 29 6.27 15.41 -21.40
N ALA A 30 6.06 15.56 -22.71
CA ALA A 30 5.20 14.65 -23.46
C ALA A 30 5.75 13.22 -23.42
N GLY A 31 4.90 12.23 -23.15
CA GLY A 31 5.28 10.82 -23.00
C GLY A 31 6.08 10.48 -21.74
N GLU A 32 6.38 11.47 -20.89
CA GLU A 32 7.10 11.26 -19.64
C GLU A 32 6.15 10.77 -18.53
N ILE A 33 6.62 9.79 -17.74
CA ILE A 33 5.99 9.37 -16.48
C ILE A 33 6.85 9.92 -15.33
N VAL A 34 6.26 10.80 -14.51
CA VAL A 34 6.88 11.33 -13.30
C VAL A 34 6.20 10.74 -12.08
N GLY A 35 6.99 10.17 -11.17
CA GLY A 35 6.51 9.62 -9.90
C GLY A 35 6.41 10.68 -8.81
N LEU A 36 5.31 10.71 -8.06
CA LEU A 36 5.14 11.54 -6.85
C LEU A 36 5.04 10.64 -5.62
N LEU A 37 6.06 10.69 -4.78
CA LEU A 37 6.25 9.87 -3.58
C LEU A 37 6.01 10.65 -2.28
N GLY A 38 5.82 9.92 -1.19
CA GLY A 38 5.80 10.45 0.18
C GLY A 38 4.88 9.66 1.10
N GLU A 39 5.01 9.88 2.40
CA GLU A 39 4.13 9.28 3.41
C GLU A 39 2.67 9.69 3.22
N SER A 40 1.75 8.92 3.82
CA SER A 40 0.31 9.27 3.87
C SER A 40 0.14 10.64 4.55
N GLY A 41 -0.70 11.50 3.95
CA GLY A 41 -0.91 12.86 4.45
C GLY A 41 0.15 13.88 4.01
N SER A 42 1.16 13.52 3.19
CA SER A 42 2.13 14.49 2.66
C SER A 42 1.54 15.49 1.66
N GLY A 43 0.33 15.24 1.13
CA GLY A 43 -0.36 16.16 0.22
C GLY A 43 -0.44 15.67 -1.24
N LYS A 44 0.05 14.48 -1.58
CA LYS A 44 0.09 13.92 -2.94
C LYS A 44 -1.25 13.97 -3.68
N THR A 45 -2.29 13.36 -3.10
CA THR A 45 -3.66 13.38 -3.66
C THR A 45 -4.22 14.81 -3.77
N THR A 46 -3.80 15.73 -2.87
CA THR A 46 -4.20 17.13 -2.94
C THR A 46 -3.58 17.82 -4.14
N VAL A 47 -2.29 17.60 -4.42
CA VAL A 47 -1.64 18.06 -5.66
C VAL A 47 -2.34 17.45 -6.88
N ALA A 48 -2.53 16.13 -6.89
CA ALA A 48 -3.17 15.39 -7.97
C ALA A 48 -4.55 15.97 -8.34
N THR A 49 -5.40 16.22 -7.34
CA THR A 49 -6.74 16.78 -7.58
C THR A 49 -6.72 18.28 -7.92
N ALA A 50 -5.77 19.05 -7.34
CA ALA A 50 -5.62 20.46 -7.66
C ALA A 50 -5.19 20.70 -9.11
N MET A 51 -4.40 19.80 -9.70
CA MET A 51 -4.06 19.86 -11.15
C MET A 51 -5.29 19.80 -12.05
N LEU A 52 -6.40 19.19 -11.59
CA LEU A 52 -7.68 19.19 -12.32
C LEU A 52 -8.55 20.42 -12.01
N GLY A 53 -8.03 21.43 -11.31
CA GLY A 53 -8.82 22.56 -10.81
C GLY A 53 -9.87 22.14 -9.79
N HIS A 54 -9.60 21.08 -9.00
CA HIS A 54 -10.51 20.56 -7.98
C HIS A 54 -9.89 20.65 -6.58
N ALA A 55 -10.49 21.50 -5.74
CA ALA A 55 -10.21 21.49 -4.30
C ALA A 55 -11.10 20.49 -3.58
N ARG A 56 -10.54 19.61 -2.77
CA ARG A 56 -11.30 18.65 -1.95
C ARG A 56 -12.15 19.40 -0.92
N LYS A 57 -13.23 18.77 -0.46
CA LYS A 57 -14.13 19.36 0.57
C LYS A 57 -13.31 19.80 1.80
N GLY A 58 -13.44 21.06 2.17
CA GLY A 58 -12.72 21.67 3.29
C GLY A 58 -11.36 22.27 2.93
N THR A 59 -10.96 22.22 1.64
CA THR A 59 -9.74 22.87 1.12
C THR A 59 -10.09 23.87 0.02
N GLU A 60 -9.15 24.76 -0.31
CA GLU A 60 -9.23 25.71 -1.42
C GLU A 60 -7.86 25.86 -2.08
N ILE A 61 -7.83 26.07 -3.39
CA ILE A 61 -6.61 26.43 -4.12
C ILE A 61 -6.37 27.91 -3.85
N VAL A 62 -5.22 28.24 -3.23
CA VAL A 62 -4.91 29.60 -2.77
C VAL A 62 -4.14 30.37 -3.84
N SER A 63 -3.16 29.72 -4.48
CA SER A 63 -2.30 30.34 -5.48
C SER A 63 -1.66 29.29 -6.40
N GLY A 64 -0.98 29.75 -7.42
CA GLY A 64 -0.24 28.96 -8.39
C GLY A 64 -0.96 28.86 -9.73
N THR A 65 -0.27 28.24 -10.69
CA THR A 65 -0.79 27.98 -12.04
C THR A 65 -0.58 26.53 -12.42
N VAL A 66 -1.51 25.99 -13.20
CA VAL A 66 -1.42 24.65 -13.80
C VAL A 66 -1.71 24.77 -15.29
N THR A 67 -0.70 24.58 -16.10
CA THR A 67 -0.82 24.63 -17.57
C THR A 67 -0.62 23.23 -18.14
N VAL A 68 -1.57 22.79 -18.96
CA VAL A 68 -1.52 21.50 -19.67
C VAL A 68 -1.74 21.74 -21.14
N ASP A 69 -0.77 21.37 -21.96
CA ASP A 69 -0.80 21.55 -23.43
C ASP A 69 -1.17 23.00 -23.86
N GLY A 70 -0.65 23.98 -23.11
CA GLY A 70 -0.92 25.41 -23.33
C GLY A 70 -2.20 25.94 -22.71
N VAL A 71 -3.04 25.07 -22.10
CA VAL A 71 -4.30 25.46 -21.43
C VAL A 71 -4.04 25.69 -19.93
N GLU A 72 -4.32 26.90 -19.43
CA GLU A 72 -4.23 27.22 -18.01
C GLU A 72 -5.50 26.74 -17.29
N ILE A 73 -5.37 25.66 -16.50
CA ILE A 73 -6.50 24.91 -15.91
C ILE A 73 -7.20 25.69 -14.80
N LEU A 74 -6.45 26.35 -13.91
CA LEU A 74 -7.01 26.98 -12.71
C LEU A 74 -7.79 28.27 -13.04
N GLY A 75 -7.49 28.91 -14.19
CA GLY A 75 -8.19 30.10 -14.68
C GLY A 75 -9.49 29.81 -15.44
N LEU A 76 -9.81 28.55 -15.74
CA LEU A 76 -10.97 28.18 -16.53
C LEU A 76 -12.30 28.42 -15.80
N SER A 77 -13.32 28.83 -16.55
CA SER A 77 -14.70 28.83 -16.06
C SER A 77 -15.17 27.41 -15.71
N ARG A 78 -16.23 27.28 -14.93
CA ARG A 78 -16.80 25.94 -14.59
C ARG A 78 -17.19 25.12 -15.81
N ALA A 79 -17.68 25.79 -16.87
CA ALA A 79 -18.07 25.11 -18.12
C ALA A 79 -16.83 24.63 -18.88
N ASP A 80 -15.84 25.50 -19.05
CA ASP A 80 -14.59 25.17 -19.75
C ASP A 80 -13.79 24.11 -18.98
N LEU A 81 -13.73 24.19 -17.66
CA LEU A 81 -13.08 23.20 -16.82
C LEU A 81 -13.76 21.81 -16.96
N ARG A 82 -15.09 21.75 -17.07
CA ARG A 82 -15.80 20.49 -17.35
C ARG A 82 -15.39 19.93 -18.72
N SER A 83 -15.26 20.76 -19.73
CA SER A 83 -14.84 20.36 -21.07
C SER A 83 -13.35 19.93 -21.09
N ALA A 84 -12.49 20.59 -20.33
CA ALA A 84 -11.06 20.28 -20.25
C ALA A 84 -10.79 18.92 -19.53
N ARG A 85 -11.60 18.61 -18.49
CA ARG A 85 -11.48 17.32 -17.80
C ARG A 85 -11.91 16.18 -18.73
N GLY A 86 -11.05 15.20 -18.91
CA GLY A 86 -11.20 14.07 -19.83
C GLY A 86 -10.56 14.29 -21.20
N ARG A 87 -10.49 15.54 -21.71
CA ARG A 87 -9.87 15.87 -23.02
C ARG A 87 -8.46 16.44 -22.90
N VAL A 88 -8.22 17.33 -21.95
CA VAL A 88 -6.91 17.97 -21.73
C VAL A 88 -6.18 17.26 -20.60
N ILE A 89 -6.86 17.09 -19.47
CA ILE A 89 -6.35 16.38 -18.30
C ILE A 89 -7.40 15.39 -17.78
N SER A 90 -6.95 14.18 -17.44
CA SER A 90 -7.82 13.17 -16.83
C SER A 90 -7.22 12.59 -15.55
N TYR A 91 -8.04 11.85 -14.80
CA TYR A 91 -7.70 11.37 -13.46
C TYR A 91 -8.16 9.93 -13.25
N VAL A 92 -7.27 9.11 -12.75
CA VAL A 92 -7.56 7.75 -12.27
C VAL A 92 -7.54 7.77 -10.75
N PRO A 93 -8.68 7.54 -10.08
CA PRO A 93 -8.76 7.61 -8.62
C PRO A 93 -8.16 6.38 -7.94
N GLN A 94 -7.80 6.54 -6.66
CA GLN A 94 -7.25 5.50 -5.81
C GLN A 94 -8.21 4.31 -5.61
N ASP A 95 -9.51 4.58 -5.48
CA ASP A 95 -10.55 3.55 -5.29
C ASP A 95 -11.46 3.45 -6.51
N PRO A 96 -11.26 2.46 -7.39
CA PRO A 96 -12.11 2.26 -8.56
C PRO A 96 -13.55 1.88 -8.20
N ALA A 97 -13.79 1.29 -7.02
CA ALA A 97 -15.15 0.95 -6.60
C ALA A 97 -15.96 2.19 -6.22
N ALA A 98 -15.31 3.22 -5.67
CA ALA A 98 -15.95 4.51 -5.40
C ALA A 98 -16.12 5.37 -6.68
N ALA A 99 -15.33 5.11 -7.73
CA ALA A 99 -15.38 5.87 -8.97
C ALA A 99 -16.46 5.39 -9.95
N LEU A 100 -16.83 4.11 -9.89
CA LEU A 100 -17.83 3.52 -10.77
C LEU A 100 -19.18 3.45 -10.05
N ASP A 101 -20.23 3.95 -10.69
CA ASP A 101 -21.61 3.84 -10.16
C ASP A 101 -22.04 2.36 -10.16
N PRO A 102 -22.33 1.76 -9.00
CA PRO A 102 -22.66 0.34 -8.90
C PRO A 102 -23.97 -0.04 -9.59
N SER A 103 -24.84 0.94 -9.89
CA SER A 103 -26.12 0.75 -10.59
C SER A 103 -26.01 0.78 -12.12
N MET A 104 -24.84 1.15 -12.64
CA MET A 104 -24.60 1.28 -14.08
C MET A 104 -23.72 0.12 -14.58
N THR A 105 -24.01 -0.35 -15.81
CA THR A 105 -23.12 -1.33 -16.48
C THR A 105 -21.81 -0.67 -16.93
N ILE A 106 -20.77 -1.48 -17.11
CA ILE A 106 -19.48 -1.00 -17.63
C ILE A 106 -19.64 -0.35 -19.00
N GLY A 107 -20.44 -0.95 -19.89
CA GLY A 107 -20.72 -0.38 -21.20
C GLY A 107 -21.37 1.00 -21.14
N ARG A 108 -22.20 1.26 -20.12
CA ARG A 108 -22.81 2.58 -19.93
C ARG A 108 -21.76 3.60 -19.43
N HIS A 109 -20.90 3.24 -18.49
CA HIS A 109 -19.80 4.11 -18.03
C HIS A 109 -18.90 4.54 -19.18
N LEU A 110 -18.44 3.57 -19.99
CA LEU A 110 -17.55 3.84 -21.13
C LEU A 110 -18.26 4.70 -22.19
N ARG A 111 -19.54 4.44 -22.45
CA ARG A 111 -20.36 5.23 -23.39
C ARG A 111 -20.49 6.67 -22.91
N GLU A 112 -20.85 6.89 -21.66
CA GLU A 112 -21.00 8.23 -21.10
C GLU A 112 -19.70 9.03 -21.13
N THR A 113 -18.54 8.37 -20.94
CA THR A 113 -17.22 8.98 -21.07
C THR A 113 -17.00 9.56 -22.47
N PHE A 114 -17.32 8.81 -23.53
CA PHE A 114 -17.22 9.32 -24.89
C PHE A 114 -18.22 10.43 -25.19
N LEU A 115 -19.49 10.20 -24.85
CA LEU A 115 -20.58 11.15 -25.16
C LEU A 115 -20.47 12.49 -24.41
N ALA A 116 -19.72 12.52 -23.30
CA ALA A 116 -19.43 13.77 -22.59
C ALA A 116 -18.53 14.71 -23.41
N HIS A 117 -17.79 14.19 -24.38
CA HIS A 117 -16.75 14.93 -25.12
C HIS A 117 -16.85 14.82 -26.63
N GLU A 118 -17.49 13.80 -27.17
CA GLU A 118 -17.55 13.49 -28.60
C GLU A 118 -19.00 13.20 -29.01
N SER A 119 -19.39 13.65 -30.19
CA SER A 119 -20.73 13.37 -30.76
C SER A 119 -20.76 12.03 -31.51
N LEU A 120 -20.36 10.95 -30.84
CA LEU A 120 -20.31 9.62 -31.45
C LEU A 120 -21.68 8.91 -31.39
N GLN A 121 -22.05 8.22 -32.46
CA GLN A 121 -23.32 7.48 -32.54
C GLN A 121 -23.15 6.14 -33.27
N GLY A 122 -24.08 5.22 -33.05
CA GLY A 122 -24.21 3.97 -33.81
C GLY A 122 -22.95 3.12 -33.82
N ALA A 123 -22.52 2.76 -35.03
CA ALA A 123 -21.39 1.86 -35.26
C ALA A 123 -20.05 2.43 -34.77
N ASP A 124 -19.83 3.75 -34.95
CA ASP A 124 -18.56 4.38 -34.56
C ASP A 124 -18.36 4.34 -33.04
N LEU A 125 -19.40 4.61 -32.27
CA LEU A 125 -19.35 4.49 -30.80
C LEU A 125 -19.07 3.04 -30.40
N GLN A 126 -19.72 2.05 -31.05
CA GLN A 126 -19.51 0.64 -30.74
C GLN A 126 -18.08 0.20 -31.07
N GLN A 127 -17.51 0.68 -32.16
CA GLN A 127 -16.12 0.41 -32.54
C GLN A 127 -15.14 0.99 -31.52
N ARG A 128 -15.36 2.24 -31.07
CA ARG A 128 -14.52 2.89 -30.07
C ARG A 128 -14.58 2.18 -28.71
N LEU A 129 -15.79 1.75 -28.28
CA LEU A 129 -15.98 0.96 -27.07
C LEU A 129 -15.22 -0.37 -27.13
N THR A 130 -15.31 -1.06 -28.27
CA THR A 130 -14.62 -2.34 -28.49
C THR A 130 -13.10 -2.16 -28.42
N ALA A 131 -12.57 -1.18 -29.14
CA ALA A 131 -11.13 -0.88 -29.14
C ALA A 131 -10.63 -0.55 -27.73
N LEU A 132 -11.34 0.30 -27.00
CA LEU A 132 -10.94 0.71 -25.64
C LEU A 132 -10.87 -0.47 -24.66
N VAL A 133 -11.83 -1.40 -24.73
CA VAL A 133 -11.85 -2.62 -23.90
C VAL A 133 -10.73 -3.58 -24.29
N GLN A 134 -10.47 -3.72 -25.60
CA GLN A 134 -9.37 -4.56 -26.12
C GLN A 134 -8.01 -4.00 -25.71
N ASP A 135 -7.81 -2.69 -25.84
CA ASP A 135 -6.58 -2.00 -25.43
C ASP A 135 -6.31 -2.18 -23.93
N ALA A 136 -7.37 -2.20 -23.11
CA ALA A 136 -7.27 -2.51 -21.68
C ALA A 136 -6.93 -3.99 -21.38
N GLY A 137 -6.75 -4.84 -22.39
CA GLY A 137 -6.47 -6.26 -22.23
C GLY A 137 -7.59 -7.02 -21.53
N LEU A 138 -8.85 -6.56 -21.69
CA LEU A 138 -10.02 -7.21 -21.11
C LEU A 138 -10.66 -8.14 -22.13
N ALA A 139 -10.63 -9.44 -21.81
CA ALA A 139 -11.27 -10.46 -22.65
C ALA A 139 -12.80 -10.36 -22.59
N ASP A 140 -13.48 -10.97 -23.55
CA ASP A 140 -14.95 -11.01 -23.63
C ASP A 140 -15.59 -9.61 -23.60
N VAL A 141 -15.28 -8.80 -24.62
CA VAL A 141 -15.76 -7.41 -24.72
C VAL A 141 -17.28 -7.32 -24.55
N GLN A 142 -18.06 -8.17 -25.24
CA GLN A 142 -19.52 -8.14 -25.23
C GLN A 142 -20.11 -8.51 -23.85
N GLY A 143 -19.52 -9.51 -23.20
CA GLY A 143 -19.91 -9.89 -21.84
C GLY A 143 -19.53 -8.83 -20.82
N LEU A 144 -18.31 -8.25 -20.93
CA LEU A 144 -17.83 -7.20 -20.03
C LEU A 144 -18.73 -5.97 -20.07
N LEU A 145 -19.11 -5.49 -21.25
CA LEU A 145 -19.96 -4.30 -21.42
C LEU A 145 -21.33 -4.43 -20.73
N LYS A 146 -21.82 -5.66 -20.53
CA LYS A 146 -23.10 -5.95 -19.85
C LYS A 146 -22.95 -6.10 -18.33
N ARG A 147 -21.72 -6.30 -17.81
CA ARG A 147 -21.46 -6.48 -16.37
C ARG A 147 -21.57 -5.16 -15.60
N TYR A 148 -21.88 -5.30 -14.31
CA TYR A 148 -21.83 -4.23 -13.33
C TYR A 148 -20.47 -4.21 -12.61
N PRO A 149 -20.06 -3.09 -11.99
CA PRO A 149 -18.77 -2.97 -11.28
C PRO A 149 -18.53 -4.06 -10.23
N HIS A 150 -19.55 -4.46 -9.49
CA HIS A 150 -19.46 -5.50 -8.44
C HIS A 150 -19.22 -6.92 -9.01
N GLN A 151 -19.40 -7.13 -10.30
CA GLN A 151 -19.15 -8.41 -10.99
C GLN A 151 -17.73 -8.52 -11.57
N LEU A 152 -16.91 -7.49 -11.38
CA LEU A 152 -15.52 -7.43 -11.82
C LEU A 152 -14.54 -7.66 -10.67
N SER A 153 -13.38 -8.25 -10.97
CA SER A 153 -12.25 -8.27 -10.03
C SER A 153 -11.70 -6.85 -9.78
N GLY A 154 -10.90 -6.66 -8.73
CA GLY A 154 -10.23 -5.39 -8.44
C GLY A 154 -9.42 -4.88 -9.61
N GLY A 155 -8.57 -5.73 -10.18
CA GLY A 155 -7.75 -5.39 -11.33
C GLY A 155 -8.54 -5.11 -12.61
N GLN A 156 -9.66 -5.80 -12.84
CA GLN A 156 -10.54 -5.50 -13.96
C GLN A 156 -11.19 -4.13 -13.81
N ARG A 157 -11.71 -3.80 -12.62
CA ARG A 157 -12.25 -2.45 -12.33
C ARG A 157 -11.20 -1.38 -12.55
N GLN A 158 -9.98 -1.60 -12.08
CA GLN A 158 -8.88 -0.65 -12.24
C GLN A 158 -8.54 -0.42 -13.72
N ARG A 159 -8.42 -1.49 -14.51
CA ARG A 159 -8.18 -1.39 -15.97
C ARG A 159 -9.30 -0.64 -16.68
N VAL A 160 -10.56 -0.84 -16.29
CA VAL A 160 -11.70 -0.05 -16.80
C VAL A 160 -11.53 1.44 -16.46
N CYS A 161 -11.19 1.80 -15.21
CA CYS A 161 -10.98 3.21 -14.83
C CYS A 161 -9.81 3.85 -15.60
N ILE A 162 -8.69 3.12 -15.79
CA ILE A 162 -7.57 3.60 -16.59
C ILE A 162 -8.00 3.79 -18.06
N ALA A 163 -8.70 2.83 -18.64
CA ALA A 163 -9.22 2.93 -20.01
C ALA A 163 -10.14 4.15 -20.17
N MET A 164 -11.06 4.38 -19.22
CA MET A 164 -11.91 5.58 -19.21
C MET A 164 -11.09 6.87 -19.21
N ALA A 165 -10.02 6.93 -18.41
CA ALA A 165 -9.16 8.11 -18.35
C ALA A 165 -8.45 8.41 -19.68
N PHE A 166 -8.17 7.38 -20.49
CA PHE A 166 -7.52 7.51 -21.80
C PHE A 166 -8.50 7.58 -22.99
N ALA A 167 -9.80 7.38 -22.77
CA ALA A 167 -10.81 7.29 -23.84
C ALA A 167 -10.77 8.46 -24.83
N CYS A 168 -10.60 9.70 -24.34
CA CYS A 168 -10.53 10.91 -25.14
C CYS A 168 -9.09 11.39 -25.43
N LYS A 169 -8.09 10.52 -25.26
CA LYS A 169 -6.66 10.78 -25.53
C LYS A 169 -6.15 12.08 -24.90
N PRO A 170 -6.25 12.24 -23.58
CA PRO A 170 -5.86 13.48 -22.91
C PRO A 170 -4.36 13.76 -23.04
N ALA A 171 -3.99 15.05 -22.94
CA ALA A 171 -2.60 15.47 -22.95
C ALA A 171 -1.88 15.09 -21.63
N CYS A 172 -2.62 15.06 -20.52
CA CYS A 172 -2.12 14.68 -19.20
C CYS A 172 -3.04 13.68 -18.52
N VAL A 173 -2.46 12.66 -17.88
CA VAL A 173 -3.18 11.71 -17.02
C VAL A 173 -2.55 11.69 -15.62
N VAL A 174 -3.37 11.91 -14.60
CA VAL A 174 -2.98 11.79 -13.21
C VAL A 174 -3.49 10.45 -12.67
N LEU A 175 -2.58 9.58 -12.23
CA LEU A 175 -2.92 8.29 -11.65
C LEU A 175 -2.63 8.36 -10.13
N ASP A 176 -3.68 8.27 -9.32
CA ASP A 176 -3.56 8.36 -7.86
C ASP A 176 -3.65 6.98 -7.24
N GLU A 177 -2.50 6.41 -6.88
CA GLU A 177 -2.33 5.08 -6.29
C GLU A 177 -3.06 3.94 -7.06
N PRO A 178 -2.90 3.81 -8.38
CA PRO A 178 -3.74 2.93 -9.19
C PRO A 178 -3.50 1.43 -8.96
N THR A 179 -2.48 1.05 -8.21
CA THR A 179 -2.12 -0.36 -7.93
C THR A 179 -2.27 -0.75 -6.46
N THR A 180 -2.69 0.16 -5.59
CA THR A 180 -2.84 -0.11 -4.16
C THR A 180 -3.91 -1.18 -3.91
N GLY A 181 -3.56 -2.19 -3.09
CA GLY A 181 -4.46 -3.29 -2.73
C GLY A 181 -4.65 -4.35 -3.82
N LEU A 182 -3.85 -4.34 -4.88
CA LEU A 182 -3.82 -5.37 -5.90
C LEU A 182 -2.70 -6.38 -5.63
N ASP A 183 -2.91 -7.62 -6.06
CA ASP A 183 -1.85 -8.63 -6.05
C ASP A 183 -0.76 -8.32 -7.09
N VAL A 184 0.40 -8.95 -6.91
CA VAL A 184 1.63 -8.68 -7.66
C VAL A 184 1.45 -8.84 -9.19
N THR A 185 0.82 -9.92 -9.63
CA THR A 185 0.56 -10.20 -11.06
C THR A 185 -0.39 -9.19 -11.70
N THR A 186 -1.47 -8.85 -10.98
CA THR A 186 -2.40 -7.80 -11.42
C THR A 186 -1.70 -6.44 -11.48
N GLN A 187 -0.85 -6.11 -10.49
CA GLN A 187 -0.05 -4.89 -10.46
C GLN A 187 0.90 -4.81 -11.66
N ALA A 188 1.67 -5.86 -11.96
CA ALA A 188 2.57 -5.92 -13.11
C ALA A 188 1.83 -5.72 -14.44
N THR A 189 0.65 -6.35 -14.58
CA THR A 189 -0.22 -6.17 -15.75
C THR A 189 -0.65 -4.70 -15.93
N ILE A 190 -1.05 -4.02 -14.83
CA ILE A 190 -1.46 -2.61 -14.88
C ILE A 190 -0.27 -1.71 -15.21
N LEU A 191 0.90 -1.94 -14.64
CA LEU A 191 2.10 -1.16 -14.94
C LEU A 191 2.50 -1.28 -16.41
N THR A 192 2.45 -2.48 -16.97
CA THR A 192 2.69 -2.72 -18.40
C THR A 192 1.67 -1.99 -19.26
N PHE A 193 0.39 -2.01 -18.87
CA PHE A 193 -0.68 -1.29 -19.55
C PHE A 193 -0.47 0.24 -19.50
N VAL A 194 -0.12 0.80 -18.35
CA VAL A 194 0.18 2.23 -18.19
C VAL A 194 1.37 2.64 -19.06
N ARG A 195 2.47 1.86 -19.08
CA ARG A 195 3.62 2.13 -19.97
C ARG A 195 3.24 2.14 -21.45
N LYS A 196 2.43 1.16 -21.87
CA LYS A 196 1.90 1.07 -23.25
C LYS A 196 1.14 2.35 -23.59
N LEU A 197 0.17 2.74 -22.77
CA LEU A 197 -0.65 3.93 -23.01
C LEU A 197 0.17 5.24 -23.01
N ALA A 198 1.18 5.35 -22.11
CA ALA A 198 2.08 6.51 -22.11
C ALA A 198 2.76 6.70 -23.46
N ARG A 199 3.30 5.63 -24.03
CA ARG A 199 4.01 5.65 -25.32
C ARG A 199 3.06 5.88 -26.49
N GLU A 200 1.94 5.15 -26.57
CA GLU A 200 1.00 5.22 -27.70
C GLU A 200 0.30 6.59 -27.81
N HIS A 201 -0.06 7.18 -26.66
CA HIS A 201 -0.76 8.47 -26.63
C HIS A 201 0.18 9.68 -26.44
N ASN A 202 1.47 9.43 -26.24
CA ASN A 202 2.44 10.47 -25.91
C ASN A 202 1.97 11.39 -24.76
N ALA A 203 1.19 10.84 -23.82
CA ALA A 203 0.58 11.59 -22.71
C ALA A 203 1.61 11.86 -21.61
N ALA A 204 1.61 13.06 -21.06
CA ALA A 204 2.34 13.36 -19.82
C ALA A 204 1.61 12.67 -18.63
N MET A 205 2.34 11.98 -17.78
CA MET A 205 1.74 11.25 -16.66
C MET A 205 2.32 11.65 -15.32
N LEU A 206 1.45 11.94 -14.36
CA LEU A 206 1.79 12.00 -12.94
C LEU A 206 1.33 10.71 -12.27
N TYR A 207 2.27 9.89 -11.82
CA TYR A 207 1.98 8.65 -11.09
C TYR A 207 2.21 8.85 -9.59
N VAL A 208 1.14 8.91 -8.83
CA VAL A 208 1.18 9.08 -7.37
C VAL A 208 1.15 7.72 -6.71
N THR A 209 2.10 7.44 -5.83
CA THR A 209 2.13 6.21 -5.04
C THR A 209 2.95 6.41 -3.76
N HIS A 210 2.80 5.48 -2.83
CA HIS A 210 3.69 5.32 -1.69
C HIS A 210 4.66 4.14 -1.86
N ASP A 211 4.51 3.35 -2.94
CA ASP A 211 5.35 2.20 -3.24
C ASP A 211 6.51 2.62 -4.17
N LEU A 212 7.72 2.69 -3.60
CA LEU A 212 8.91 3.07 -4.32
C LEU A 212 9.31 2.05 -5.38
N ALA A 213 9.19 0.76 -5.08
CA ALA A 213 9.63 -0.30 -5.98
C ALA A 213 8.85 -0.28 -7.31
N VAL A 214 7.58 0.16 -7.28
CA VAL A 214 6.77 0.38 -8.49
C VAL A 214 7.36 1.44 -9.40
N LEU A 215 7.90 2.51 -8.82
CA LEU A 215 8.37 3.66 -9.59
C LEU A 215 9.76 3.45 -10.18
N GLU A 216 10.60 2.61 -9.62
CA GLU A 216 11.95 2.38 -10.14
C GLU A 216 11.92 1.93 -11.61
N GLY A 217 11.08 0.99 -11.95
CA GLY A 217 10.97 0.53 -13.33
C GLY A 217 9.97 1.29 -14.20
N LEU A 218 9.19 2.26 -13.64
CA LEU A 218 8.11 2.94 -14.33
C LEU A 218 8.43 4.39 -14.65
N ALA A 219 8.91 5.16 -13.67
CA ALA A 219 9.07 6.60 -13.77
C ALA A 219 10.47 7.01 -14.21
N ALA A 220 10.55 7.95 -15.14
CA ALA A 220 11.83 8.53 -15.56
C ALA A 220 12.40 9.47 -14.49
N ARG A 221 11.53 10.20 -13.80
CA ARG A 221 11.86 11.15 -12.74
C ARG A 221 10.96 10.94 -11.53
N LEU A 222 11.50 11.27 -10.37
CA LEU A 222 10.79 11.20 -9.09
C LEU A 222 10.71 12.57 -8.43
N MET A 223 9.61 12.80 -7.74
CA MET A 223 9.40 13.91 -6.81
C MET A 223 9.02 13.32 -5.45
N VAL A 224 9.77 13.68 -4.44
CA VAL A 224 9.53 13.23 -3.06
C VAL A 224 8.86 14.35 -2.29
N MET A 225 7.68 14.08 -1.74
CA MET A 225 6.85 15.06 -1.05
C MET A 225 6.79 14.78 0.44
N TYR A 226 7.11 15.78 1.27
CA TYR A 226 7.00 15.73 2.72
C TYR A 226 6.28 16.96 3.26
N ALA A 227 5.30 16.74 4.13
CA ALA A 227 4.56 17.80 4.81
C ALA A 227 4.12 18.95 3.87
N GLY A 228 3.59 18.62 2.68
CA GLY A 228 3.02 19.56 1.71
C GLY A 228 4.02 20.23 0.77
N ARG A 229 5.29 19.86 0.78
CA ARG A 229 6.33 20.42 -0.08
C ARG A 229 7.08 19.32 -0.83
N ILE A 230 7.59 19.62 -2.03
CA ILE A 230 8.59 18.80 -2.70
C ILE A 230 9.92 19.04 -1.99
N VAL A 231 10.51 17.98 -1.42
CA VAL A 231 11.79 18.04 -0.69
C VAL A 231 12.97 17.58 -1.55
N GLU A 232 12.69 16.76 -2.55
CA GLU A 232 13.68 16.30 -3.52
C GLU A 232 12.99 15.96 -4.84
N GLN A 233 13.64 16.29 -5.97
CA GLN A 233 13.20 15.86 -7.30
C GLN A 233 14.40 15.63 -8.22
N GLY A 234 14.31 14.59 -9.05
CA GLY A 234 15.41 14.27 -9.97
C GLY A 234 15.15 13.02 -10.80
N PRO A 235 16.12 12.59 -11.63
CA PRO A 235 16.09 11.31 -12.31
C PRO A 235 15.88 10.17 -11.29
N SER A 236 15.06 9.18 -11.64
CA SER A 236 14.74 8.06 -10.74
C SER A 236 16.00 7.40 -10.15
N ALA A 237 16.98 7.07 -11.01
CA ALA A 237 18.23 6.47 -10.56
C ALA A 237 18.99 7.33 -9.55
N SER A 238 19.02 8.68 -9.74
CA SER A 238 19.68 9.59 -8.80
C SER A 238 18.97 9.61 -7.46
N VAL A 239 17.65 9.72 -7.43
CA VAL A 239 16.87 9.74 -6.18
C VAL A 239 16.97 8.40 -5.46
N PHE A 240 16.95 7.25 -6.16
CA PHE A 240 17.07 5.93 -5.53
C PHE A 240 18.45 5.65 -4.95
N HIS A 241 19.51 5.91 -5.72
CA HIS A 241 20.86 5.46 -5.35
C HIS A 241 21.72 6.55 -4.73
N ARG A 242 21.35 7.82 -4.93
CA ARG A 242 22.10 9.01 -4.51
C ARG A 242 21.20 10.11 -3.94
N SER A 243 20.25 9.69 -3.09
CA SER A 243 19.32 10.63 -2.44
C SER A 243 20.08 11.75 -1.74
N ALA A 244 19.66 12.99 -1.99
CA ALA A 244 20.27 14.19 -1.43
C ALA A 244 19.46 14.78 -0.25
N HIS A 245 18.27 14.26 0.03
CA HIS A 245 17.46 14.65 1.18
C HIS A 245 17.38 13.52 2.22
N PRO A 246 17.62 13.79 3.53
CA PRO A 246 17.56 12.74 4.57
C PRO A 246 16.22 11.98 4.63
N TYR A 247 15.12 12.65 4.33
CA TYR A 247 13.82 11.99 4.27
C TYR A 247 13.71 10.98 3.10
N SER A 248 14.14 11.36 1.89
CA SER A 248 14.13 10.45 0.75
C SER A 248 14.97 9.21 1.04
N ARG A 249 16.15 9.41 1.63
CA ARG A 249 17.05 8.36 2.05
C ARG A 249 16.41 7.43 3.08
N ALA A 250 15.77 8.01 4.11
CA ALA A 250 15.04 7.25 5.11
C ALA A 250 13.87 6.47 4.50
N LEU A 251 13.14 7.06 3.54
CA LEU A 251 12.02 6.41 2.85
C LEU A 251 12.50 5.20 2.04
N ILE A 252 13.64 5.29 1.36
CA ILE A 252 14.26 4.16 0.65
C ILE A 252 14.67 3.07 1.64
N ALA A 253 15.24 3.41 2.79
CA ALA A 253 15.62 2.46 3.84
C ALA A 253 14.43 1.72 4.48
N THR A 254 13.19 2.22 4.31
CA THR A 254 11.98 1.53 4.75
C THR A 254 11.39 0.59 3.70
N THR A 255 11.93 0.58 2.48
CA THR A 255 11.36 -0.18 1.37
C THR A 255 11.92 -1.60 1.35
N PRO A 256 11.08 -2.64 1.45
CA PRO A 256 11.52 -4.02 1.34
C PRO A 256 11.88 -4.37 -0.10
N ASP A 257 12.75 -5.36 -0.28
CA ASP A 257 13.13 -5.87 -1.60
C ASP A 257 12.85 -7.37 -1.74
N VAL A 258 12.40 -7.79 -2.93
CA VAL A 258 12.07 -9.20 -3.20
C VAL A 258 13.31 -10.04 -3.46
N ARG A 259 14.42 -9.44 -3.89
CA ARG A 259 15.69 -10.14 -4.23
C ARG A 259 16.61 -10.25 -3.02
N GLU A 260 16.61 -9.24 -2.15
CA GLU A 260 17.52 -9.16 -1.01
C GLU A 260 16.74 -9.05 0.32
N ARG A 261 17.27 -9.71 1.36
CA ARG A 261 16.75 -9.57 2.72
C ARG A 261 17.29 -8.28 3.35
N LEU A 262 16.54 -7.20 3.23
CA LEU A 262 16.93 -5.91 3.79
C LEU A 262 16.46 -5.74 5.24
N SER A 263 17.32 -5.10 6.06
CA SER A 263 16.94 -4.62 7.38
C SER A 263 16.18 -3.31 7.21
N LEU A 264 14.86 -3.36 7.39
CA LEU A 264 14.03 -2.16 7.30
C LEU A 264 14.30 -1.24 8.49
N GLN A 265 14.50 0.05 8.20
CA GLN A 265 14.73 1.08 9.21
C GLN A 265 13.53 2.02 9.25
N PRO A 266 12.57 1.83 10.17
CA PRO A 266 11.41 2.71 10.26
C PRO A 266 11.81 4.16 10.51
N ILE A 267 11.10 5.08 9.86
CA ILE A 267 11.31 6.51 10.07
C ILE A 267 10.75 6.90 11.46
N PRO A 268 11.57 7.41 12.39
CA PRO A 268 11.12 7.69 13.75
C PRO A 268 10.13 8.87 13.78
N GLY A 269 9.26 8.87 14.79
CA GLY A 269 8.32 9.96 15.02
C GLY A 269 7.16 10.01 14.00
N VAL A 270 6.47 11.14 13.94
CA VAL A 270 5.29 11.36 13.08
C VAL A 270 5.48 12.67 12.31
N ALA A 271 5.03 12.67 11.04
CA ALA A 271 5.04 13.89 10.24
C ALA A 271 4.18 15.01 10.89
N PRO A 272 4.60 16.28 10.80
CA PRO A 272 3.85 17.39 11.38
C PRO A 272 2.48 17.54 10.74
N ARG A 273 1.46 17.78 11.56
CA ARG A 273 0.09 17.97 11.08
C ARG A 273 -0.05 19.31 10.34
N VAL A 274 -1.03 19.38 9.46
CA VAL A 274 -1.42 20.63 8.83
C VAL A 274 -1.78 21.66 9.92
N GLY A 275 -1.20 22.86 9.85
CA GLY A 275 -1.36 23.92 10.85
C GLY A 275 -0.41 23.85 12.05
N SER A 276 0.44 22.81 12.14
CA SER A 276 1.49 22.68 13.18
C SER A 276 2.88 22.46 12.59
N ARG A 277 3.09 22.85 11.33
CA ARG A 277 4.41 22.77 10.68
C ARG A 277 5.37 23.80 11.27
N PRO A 278 6.64 23.44 11.49
CA PRO A 278 7.65 24.39 11.97
C PRO A 278 7.96 25.44 10.90
N GLN A 279 8.49 26.60 11.32
CA GLN A 279 8.98 27.64 10.40
C GLN A 279 10.21 27.18 9.60
N GLY A 280 11.02 26.30 10.19
CA GLY A 280 12.18 25.70 9.56
C GLY A 280 11.86 24.49 8.68
N CYS A 281 12.84 23.60 8.55
CA CYS A 281 12.67 22.34 7.84
C CYS A 281 11.61 21.47 8.52
N SER A 282 10.57 21.08 7.80
CA SER A 282 9.48 20.25 8.35
C SER A 282 9.94 18.85 8.79
N TYR A 283 11.08 18.37 8.31
CA TYR A 283 11.66 17.08 8.68
C TYR A 283 12.63 17.16 9.87
N ALA A 284 12.96 18.36 10.37
CA ALA A 284 14.02 18.59 11.37
C ALA A 284 13.91 17.69 12.62
N ASP A 285 12.71 17.48 13.16
CA ASP A 285 12.49 16.69 14.37
C ASP A 285 12.70 15.17 14.18
N ARG A 286 12.72 14.70 12.93
CA ARG A 286 12.93 13.30 12.56
C ARG A 286 14.29 13.07 11.87
N CYS A 287 15.06 14.15 11.63
CA CYS A 287 16.26 14.15 10.82
C CYS A 287 17.50 13.82 11.65
N THR A 288 18.24 12.78 11.26
CA THR A 288 19.54 12.44 11.87
C THR A 288 20.65 13.44 11.53
N HIS A 289 20.45 14.26 10.49
CA HIS A 289 21.41 15.28 10.01
C HIS A 289 21.01 16.71 10.40
N VAL A 290 20.11 16.87 11.39
CA VAL A 290 19.60 18.19 11.78
C VAL A 290 20.72 19.10 12.30
N ILE A 291 20.72 20.36 11.82
CA ILE A 291 21.57 21.45 12.33
C ILE A 291 20.66 22.59 12.78
N GLU A 292 21.21 23.53 13.57
CA GLU A 292 20.44 24.64 14.15
C GLU A 292 19.68 25.44 13.07
N ARG A 293 20.30 25.68 11.92
CA ARG A 293 19.68 26.37 10.78
C ARG A 293 18.41 25.68 10.30
N CYS A 294 18.32 24.34 10.38
CA CYS A 294 17.14 23.59 9.99
C CYS A 294 15.91 23.90 10.86
N ARG A 295 16.13 24.28 12.13
CA ARG A 295 15.04 24.66 13.04
C ARG A 295 14.54 26.08 12.80
N GLN A 296 15.42 26.95 12.31
CA GLN A 296 15.15 28.38 12.15
C GLN A 296 14.63 28.74 10.75
N GLN A 297 15.12 28.07 9.70
CA GLN A 297 14.86 28.44 8.31
C GLN A 297 14.54 27.22 7.46
N HIS A 298 13.54 27.36 6.59
CA HIS A 298 13.23 26.35 5.57
C HIS A 298 14.35 26.35 4.52
N PRO A 299 14.95 25.19 4.18
CA PRO A 299 15.95 25.12 3.10
C PRO A 299 15.29 25.35 1.74
N PRO A 300 15.84 26.25 0.89
CA PRO A 300 15.37 26.38 -0.47
C PRO A 300 15.74 25.13 -1.29
N ALA A 301 14.97 24.84 -2.33
CA ALA A 301 15.38 23.87 -3.33
C ALA A 301 16.66 24.36 -4.04
N SER A 302 17.68 23.52 -4.07
CA SER A 302 18.97 23.81 -4.70
C SER A 302 19.33 22.68 -5.67
N ILE A 303 19.92 23.05 -6.81
CA ILE A 303 20.43 22.09 -7.80
C ILE A 303 21.69 21.47 -7.23
N ILE A 304 21.68 20.14 -7.11
CA ILE A 304 22.82 19.34 -6.62
C ILE A 304 23.60 18.79 -7.80
N GLU A 305 22.89 18.29 -8.80
CA GLU A 305 23.42 17.84 -10.09
C GLU A 305 22.44 18.22 -11.20
N GLN A 306 22.82 18.06 -12.46
CA GLN A 306 21.93 18.40 -13.57
C GLN A 306 20.60 17.64 -13.48
N GLY A 307 19.51 18.36 -13.29
CA GLY A 307 18.16 17.82 -13.18
C GLY A 307 17.85 17.16 -11.81
N HIS A 308 18.74 17.29 -10.81
CA HIS A 308 18.54 16.79 -9.45
C HIS A 308 18.57 17.95 -8.46
N GLU A 309 17.47 18.15 -7.75
CA GLU A 309 17.26 19.23 -6.79
C GLU A 309 16.88 18.69 -5.42
N SER A 310 17.33 19.33 -4.37
CA SER A 310 17.00 18.97 -2.98
C SER A 310 16.81 20.21 -2.11
N ALA A 311 15.79 20.20 -1.25
CA ALA A 311 15.53 21.21 -0.23
C ALA A 311 16.20 20.82 1.11
N CYS A 312 17.51 20.71 1.10
CA CYS A 312 18.30 20.35 2.29
C CYS A 312 19.59 21.17 2.37
N TRP A 313 19.89 21.74 3.55
CA TRP A 313 21.14 22.48 3.80
C TRP A 313 22.39 21.60 3.70
N ARG A 314 22.25 20.29 3.89
CA ARG A 314 23.35 19.31 3.88
C ARG A 314 23.25 18.31 2.72
N ALA A 315 22.57 18.70 1.63
CA ALA A 315 22.29 17.81 0.50
C ALA A 315 23.54 17.10 -0.07
N SER A 316 24.63 17.82 -0.26
CA SER A 316 25.89 17.25 -0.79
C SER A 316 26.53 16.23 0.16
N GLU A 317 26.44 16.45 1.47
CA GLU A 317 26.95 15.50 2.47
C GLU A 317 26.12 14.23 2.49
N VAL A 318 24.78 14.37 2.52
CA VAL A 318 23.82 13.26 2.54
C VAL A 318 23.96 12.39 1.29
N MET A 319 24.13 13.01 0.13
CA MET A 319 24.33 12.31 -1.14
C MET A 319 25.65 11.52 -1.19
N GLY A 320 26.67 11.98 -0.49
CA GLY A 320 27.99 11.31 -0.40
C GLY A 320 28.03 10.10 0.53
N GLU A 321 26.99 9.86 1.32
CA GLU A 321 26.94 8.73 2.24
C GLU A 321 26.68 7.39 1.50
N ARG A 322 27.08 6.28 2.14
CA ARG A 322 26.79 4.93 1.63
C ARG A 322 25.29 4.69 1.55
N SER A 323 24.88 3.77 0.68
CA SER A 323 23.48 3.35 0.57
C SER A 323 22.89 3.04 1.96
N PRO A 324 21.65 3.50 2.26
CA PRO A 324 20.98 3.17 3.50
C PRO A 324 20.53 1.72 3.59
N LEU A 325 20.60 0.97 2.48
CA LEU A 325 20.17 -0.42 2.41
C LEU A 325 21.21 -1.31 3.13
N THR A 326 20.74 -2.06 4.11
CA THR A 326 21.56 -2.98 4.91
C THR A 326 20.99 -4.39 4.78
N ILE A 327 21.81 -5.36 4.41
CA ILE A 327 21.43 -6.78 4.33
C ILE A 327 21.29 -7.33 5.75
N SER A 328 20.16 -7.97 6.05
CA SER A 328 19.93 -8.70 7.30
C SER A 328 20.43 -10.14 7.19
N PRO A 329 21.08 -10.70 8.22
CA PRO A 329 21.42 -12.12 8.24
C PRO A 329 20.14 -12.98 8.29
N GLU A 330 20.24 -14.20 7.76
CA GLU A 330 19.20 -15.20 7.94
C GLU A 330 19.08 -15.59 9.42
N GLN A 331 17.85 -15.71 9.90
CA GLN A 331 17.60 -16.18 11.26
C GLN A 331 17.64 -17.72 11.28
N ALA A 332 18.30 -18.28 12.30
CA ALA A 332 18.34 -19.72 12.49
C ALA A 332 16.95 -20.28 12.83
N GLN A 333 16.63 -21.43 12.26
CA GLN A 333 15.41 -22.16 12.61
C GLN A 333 15.52 -22.71 14.02
N THR A 334 14.44 -22.60 14.79
CA THR A 334 14.32 -23.24 16.10
C THR A 334 14.03 -24.73 15.91
N SER A 335 14.64 -25.58 16.76
CA SER A 335 14.39 -27.04 16.76
C SER A 335 13.26 -27.47 17.72
N GLU A 336 12.50 -26.52 18.22
CA GLU A 336 11.39 -26.80 19.13
C GLU A 336 10.19 -27.43 18.41
N PRO A 337 9.35 -28.24 19.10
CA PRO A 337 8.17 -28.81 18.49
C PRO A 337 7.16 -27.73 18.09
N PRO A 338 6.42 -27.91 16.98
CA PRO A 338 5.47 -26.93 16.50
C PRO A 338 4.39 -26.57 17.54
N VAL A 339 4.11 -25.28 17.65
CA VAL A 339 3.04 -24.75 18.53
C VAL A 339 1.65 -24.89 17.92
N LEU A 340 1.54 -24.78 16.57
CA LEU A 340 0.31 -25.01 15.80
C LEU A 340 0.60 -25.99 14.68
N ILE A 341 -0.24 -27.03 14.56
CA ILE A 341 -0.20 -27.97 13.43
C ILE A 341 -1.59 -28.02 12.80
N ALA A 342 -1.63 -27.93 11.50
CA ALA A 342 -2.84 -28.11 10.70
C ALA A 342 -2.57 -29.20 9.66
N ASN A 343 -3.42 -30.21 9.58
CA ASN A 343 -3.28 -31.33 8.67
C ASN A 343 -4.52 -31.47 7.80
N ASP A 344 -4.32 -31.53 6.47
CA ASP A 344 -5.35 -31.74 5.43
C ASP A 344 -6.57 -30.81 5.61
N ILE A 345 -6.30 -29.52 5.80
CA ILE A 345 -7.38 -28.53 5.95
C ILE A 345 -8.06 -28.31 4.62
N ARG A 346 -9.36 -28.62 4.59
CA ARG A 346 -10.27 -28.36 3.46
C ARG A 346 -11.34 -27.39 3.90
N ALA A 347 -11.64 -26.41 3.09
CA ALA A 347 -12.65 -25.41 3.42
C ALA A 347 -13.49 -25.01 2.20
N SER A 348 -14.80 -24.88 2.42
CA SER A 348 -15.75 -24.46 1.40
C SER A 348 -16.37 -23.10 1.74
N TYR A 349 -16.67 -22.34 0.68
CA TYR A 349 -17.39 -21.08 0.75
C TYR A 349 -18.53 -21.07 -0.26
N ASN A 350 -19.75 -20.80 0.23
CA ASN A 350 -20.97 -20.87 -0.60
C ASN A 350 -21.12 -22.19 -1.36
N GLY A 351 -20.79 -23.34 -0.73
CA GLY A 351 -20.90 -24.67 -1.34
C GLY A 351 -19.80 -25.04 -2.33
N ARG A 352 -18.83 -24.15 -2.58
CA ARG A 352 -17.65 -24.42 -3.41
C ARG A 352 -16.44 -24.62 -2.52
N GLU A 353 -15.70 -25.73 -2.71
CA GLU A 353 -14.42 -25.95 -2.05
C GLU A 353 -13.40 -24.92 -2.56
N VAL A 354 -12.70 -24.26 -1.64
CA VAL A 354 -11.75 -23.16 -1.90
C VAL A 354 -10.35 -23.50 -1.39
N VAL A 355 -10.25 -24.37 -0.37
CA VAL A 355 -8.98 -24.86 0.18
C VAL A 355 -9.00 -26.39 0.09
N HIS A 356 -7.98 -26.96 -0.55
CA HIS A 356 -7.95 -28.35 -1.00
C HIS A 356 -6.86 -29.16 -0.28
N GLY A 357 -7.00 -29.38 1.03
CA GLY A 357 -6.10 -30.27 1.78
C GLY A 357 -4.74 -29.64 2.14
N VAL A 358 -4.73 -28.39 2.57
CA VAL A 358 -3.52 -27.69 2.97
C VAL A 358 -3.06 -28.14 4.35
N SER A 359 -1.76 -28.46 4.48
CA SER A 359 -1.10 -28.79 5.74
C SER A 359 -0.03 -27.75 6.05
N LEU A 360 0.12 -27.39 7.33
CA LEU A 360 1.19 -26.48 7.79
C LEU A 360 1.51 -26.72 9.28
N ALA A 361 2.71 -26.30 9.67
CA ALA A 361 3.16 -26.29 11.05
C ALA A 361 3.90 -24.99 11.35
N ILE A 362 3.65 -24.41 12.53
CA ILE A 362 4.30 -23.18 13.02
C ILE A 362 5.04 -23.49 14.30
N GLN A 363 6.30 -23.14 14.39
CA GLN A 363 7.14 -23.30 15.57
C GLN A 363 7.02 -22.07 16.50
N PRO A 364 7.34 -22.21 17.81
CA PRO A 364 7.47 -21.05 18.69
C PRO A 364 8.51 -20.06 18.15
N GLY A 365 8.17 -18.76 18.11
CA GLY A 365 9.05 -17.73 17.59
C GLY A 365 9.31 -17.75 16.07
N GLU A 366 8.64 -18.64 15.32
CA GLU A 366 8.71 -18.68 13.86
C GLU A 366 7.70 -17.74 13.21
N CYS A 367 8.07 -17.14 12.07
CA CYS A 367 7.14 -16.52 11.13
C CYS A 367 7.01 -17.40 9.88
N LEU A 368 5.88 -18.06 9.73
CA LEU A 368 5.49 -18.75 8.51
C LEU A 368 4.68 -17.80 7.64
N ALA A 369 5.16 -17.51 6.43
CA ALA A 369 4.43 -16.72 5.47
C ALA A 369 3.50 -17.58 4.61
N LEU A 370 2.31 -17.05 4.30
CA LEU A 370 1.36 -17.64 3.36
C LEU A 370 1.12 -16.66 2.22
N VAL A 371 1.58 -17.01 1.01
CA VAL A 371 1.57 -16.14 -0.17
C VAL A 371 0.77 -16.72 -1.34
N GLY A 372 0.40 -15.89 -2.30
CA GLY A 372 -0.33 -16.24 -3.52
C GLY A 372 -1.20 -15.08 -4.02
N GLU A 373 -1.77 -15.20 -5.19
CA GLU A 373 -2.67 -14.20 -5.78
C GLU A 373 -3.95 -13.98 -4.98
N SER A 374 -4.67 -12.90 -5.30
CA SER A 374 -6.01 -12.66 -4.75
C SER A 374 -6.96 -13.79 -5.16
N GLY A 375 -7.70 -14.33 -4.19
CA GLY A 375 -8.59 -15.47 -4.44
C GLY A 375 -7.92 -16.85 -4.38
N SER A 376 -6.62 -16.98 -4.09
CA SER A 376 -5.96 -18.28 -3.95
C SER A 376 -6.36 -19.10 -2.71
N GLY A 377 -7.18 -18.55 -1.81
CA GLY A 377 -7.67 -19.24 -0.62
C GLY A 377 -7.01 -18.87 0.70
N LYS A 378 -6.01 -17.97 0.72
CA LYS A 378 -5.24 -17.57 1.93
C LYS A 378 -6.11 -17.15 3.12
N THR A 379 -6.97 -16.16 2.92
CA THR A 379 -7.90 -15.67 3.97
C THR A 379 -8.88 -16.76 4.42
N THR A 380 -9.32 -17.63 3.50
CA THR A 380 -10.19 -18.76 3.84
C THR A 380 -9.46 -19.76 4.72
N LEU A 381 -8.22 -20.12 4.39
CA LEU A 381 -7.37 -20.97 5.22
C LEU A 381 -7.13 -20.32 6.60
N ALA A 382 -6.72 -19.06 6.65
CA ALA A 382 -6.47 -18.33 7.89
C ALA A 382 -7.71 -18.29 8.82
N ARG A 383 -8.91 -18.04 8.23
CA ARG A 383 -10.19 -18.08 8.97
C ARG A 383 -10.59 -19.49 9.41
N SER A 384 -10.21 -20.52 8.65
CA SER A 384 -10.44 -21.93 9.03
C SER A 384 -9.61 -22.29 10.25
N LEU A 385 -8.34 -21.87 10.31
CA LEU A 385 -7.46 -22.11 11.45
C LEU A 385 -7.99 -21.45 12.73
N ILE A 386 -8.51 -20.23 12.67
CA ILE A 386 -9.10 -19.55 13.84
C ILE A 386 -10.50 -20.09 14.19
N GLY A 387 -11.11 -20.93 13.33
CA GLY A 387 -12.41 -21.54 13.58
C GLY A 387 -13.62 -20.70 13.21
N LEU A 388 -13.46 -19.77 12.27
CA LEU A 388 -14.52 -18.86 11.76
C LEU A 388 -15.17 -19.35 10.46
N SER A 389 -14.61 -20.36 9.79
CA SER A 389 -15.20 -20.94 8.58
C SER A 389 -16.35 -21.87 8.92
N ALA A 390 -17.48 -21.78 8.19
CA ALA A 390 -18.68 -22.57 8.45
C ALA A 390 -18.56 -24.02 7.94
N GLN A 391 -17.76 -24.27 6.92
CA GLN A 391 -17.55 -25.59 6.32
C GLN A 391 -16.05 -25.83 6.23
N VAL A 392 -15.52 -26.61 7.18
CA VAL A 392 -14.11 -26.94 7.28
C VAL A 392 -13.96 -28.39 7.76
N SER A 393 -12.97 -29.11 7.21
CA SER A 393 -12.53 -30.43 7.62
C SER A 393 -11.02 -30.49 7.73
N GLY A 394 -10.48 -31.55 8.32
CA GLY A 394 -9.06 -31.73 8.63
C GLY A 394 -8.81 -31.87 10.13
N ARG A 395 -7.56 -31.67 10.57
CA ARG A 395 -7.17 -31.75 11.98
C ARG A 395 -6.33 -30.55 12.37
N LEU A 396 -6.56 -30.03 13.56
CA LEU A 396 -5.77 -28.95 14.16
C LEU A 396 -5.26 -29.38 15.54
N SER A 397 -4.04 -29.03 15.87
CA SER A 397 -3.52 -29.13 17.24
C SER A 397 -2.80 -27.85 17.64
N LEU A 398 -2.89 -27.47 18.92
CA LEU A 398 -2.26 -26.28 19.50
C LEU A 398 -1.52 -26.69 20.77
N GLY A 399 -0.19 -26.53 20.79
CA GLY A 399 0.65 -26.92 21.92
C GLY A 399 0.61 -28.42 22.21
N GLY A 400 0.42 -29.27 21.19
CA GLY A 400 0.32 -30.71 21.29
C GLY A 400 -1.09 -31.23 21.65
N GLU A 401 -2.05 -30.35 21.97
CA GLU A 401 -3.45 -30.72 22.26
C GLU A 401 -4.33 -30.56 21.02
N ASP A 402 -5.34 -31.41 20.91
CA ASP A 402 -6.33 -31.35 19.84
C ASP A 402 -7.11 -30.02 19.88
N LEU A 403 -7.23 -29.33 18.76
CA LEU A 403 -7.91 -28.03 18.64
C LEU A 403 -9.17 -28.19 17.79
N PRO A 404 -10.37 -28.02 18.35
CA PRO A 404 -11.61 -28.11 17.60
C PRO A 404 -11.63 -27.16 16.39
N LEU A 405 -12.10 -27.64 15.23
CA LEU A 405 -12.16 -26.85 13.98
C LEU A 405 -13.03 -25.60 14.13
N PHE A 406 -14.09 -25.67 14.92
CA PHE A 406 -15.02 -24.57 15.16
C PHE A 406 -14.74 -23.87 16.49
N VAL A 407 -14.74 -22.53 16.48
CA VAL A 407 -14.49 -21.72 17.68
C VAL A 407 -15.46 -22.04 18.83
N ALA A 408 -16.70 -22.49 18.55
CA ALA A 408 -17.69 -22.84 19.56
C ALA A 408 -17.24 -24.02 20.44
N GLY A 409 -16.49 -24.99 19.90
CA GLY A 409 -15.96 -26.13 20.64
C GLY A 409 -14.67 -25.87 21.42
N ARG A 410 -13.99 -24.71 21.19
CA ARG A 410 -12.70 -24.39 21.81
C ARG A 410 -12.86 -23.92 23.26
N SER A 411 -11.96 -24.34 24.12
CA SER A 411 -11.84 -23.81 25.47
C SER A 411 -11.45 -22.34 25.50
N THR A 412 -11.67 -21.67 26.60
CA THR A 412 -11.23 -20.28 26.80
C THR A 412 -9.71 -20.13 26.61
N THR A 413 -8.92 -21.04 27.13
CA THR A 413 -7.45 -21.06 27.00
C THR A 413 -7.05 -21.17 25.54
N GLN A 414 -7.66 -22.07 24.75
CA GLN A 414 -7.41 -22.25 23.34
C GLN A 414 -7.78 -20.99 22.52
N ARG A 415 -8.90 -20.33 22.88
CA ARG A 415 -9.32 -19.07 22.23
C ARG A 415 -8.37 -17.90 22.54
N LEU A 416 -7.82 -17.83 23.75
CA LEU A 416 -6.83 -16.82 24.12
C LEU A 416 -5.48 -17.07 23.42
N ALA A 417 -5.05 -18.34 23.35
CA ALA A 417 -3.75 -18.73 22.82
C ALA A 417 -3.62 -18.59 21.29
N LEU A 418 -4.72 -18.60 20.54
CA LEU A 418 -4.72 -18.41 19.08
C LEU A 418 -5.54 -17.16 18.72
N GLN A 419 -4.89 -16.14 18.23
CA GLN A 419 -5.49 -14.85 17.93
C GLN A 419 -5.35 -14.46 16.45
N TYR A 420 -6.20 -13.53 16.00
CA TYR A 420 -6.29 -13.12 14.61
C TYR A 420 -6.35 -11.59 14.47
N VAL A 421 -5.53 -11.04 13.59
CA VAL A 421 -5.56 -9.63 13.20
C VAL A 421 -6.13 -9.52 11.79
N PHE A 422 -7.25 -8.81 11.69
CA PHE A 422 -7.99 -8.65 10.42
C PHE A 422 -7.32 -7.68 9.46
N GLN A 423 -7.48 -7.92 8.17
CA GLN A 423 -6.98 -7.13 7.06
C GLN A 423 -7.32 -5.63 7.17
N SER A 424 -8.57 -5.30 7.52
CA SER A 424 -9.02 -3.92 7.64
C SER A 424 -9.25 -3.51 9.10
N PRO A 425 -8.40 -2.66 9.68
CA PRO A 425 -8.62 -2.16 11.04
C PRO A 425 -9.88 -1.29 11.15
N ARG A 426 -10.30 -0.62 10.06
CA ARG A 426 -11.54 0.17 10.03
C ARG A 426 -12.79 -0.68 10.27
N SER A 427 -12.89 -1.83 9.62
CA SER A 427 -14.04 -2.73 9.76
C SER A 427 -13.98 -3.57 11.03
N SER A 428 -12.78 -3.76 11.62
CA SER A 428 -12.57 -4.59 12.80
C SER A 428 -12.73 -3.85 14.13
N LEU A 429 -12.67 -2.51 14.14
CA LEU A 429 -12.85 -1.66 15.32
C LEU A 429 -14.24 -1.00 15.29
N ASN A 430 -14.95 -1.08 16.43
CA ASN A 430 -16.23 -0.38 16.55
C ASN A 430 -16.00 1.13 16.72
N PRO A 431 -16.48 1.99 15.80
CA PRO A 431 -16.23 3.44 15.86
C PRO A 431 -16.87 4.15 17.06
N ARG A 432 -17.81 3.49 17.74
CA ARG A 432 -18.48 4.02 18.94
C ARG A 432 -17.83 3.60 20.25
N ARG A 433 -16.75 2.81 20.21
CA ARG A 433 -15.98 2.40 21.39
C ARG A 433 -14.65 3.11 21.42
N THR A 434 -14.20 3.44 22.61
CA THR A 434 -12.84 3.96 22.82
C THR A 434 -11.81 2.89 22.48
N ILE A 435 -10.56 3.31 22.33
CA ILE A 435 -9.42 2.40 22.11
C ILE A 435 -9.28 1.45 23.30
N PHE A 436 -9.41 1.97 24.52
CA PHE A 436 -9.41 1.15 25.73
C PHE A 436 -10.47 0.03 25.66
N GLU A 437 -11.72 0.39 25.42
CA GLU A 437 -12.82 -0.57 25.33
C GLU A 437 -12.65 -1.59 24.20
N SER A 438 -12.04 -1.17 23.09
CA SER A 438 -11.77 -2.03 21.95
C SER A 438 -10.70 -3.08 22.25
N ILE A 439 -9.63 -2.70 22.99
CA ILE A 439 -8.57 -3.62 23.39
C ILE A 439 -9.03 -4.51 24.55
N GLU A 440 -9.79 -3.99 25.51
CA GLU A 440 -10.31 -4.76 26.66
C GLU A 440 -11.37 -5.82 26.26
N ALA A 441 -12.04 -5.63 25.11
CA ALA A 441 -13.20 -6.44 24.72
C ALA A 441 -12.96 -7.96 24.77
N PRO A 442 -11.88 -8.54 24.22
CA PRO A 442 -11.64 -9.98 24.30
C PRO A 442 -11.43 -10.47 25.73
N LEU A 443 -10.79 -9.70 26.61
CA LEU A 443 -10.63 -10.06 28.02
C LEU A 443 -11.97 -10.08 28.75
N LYS A 444 -12.85 -9.12 28.50
CA LYS A 444 -14.20 -9.11 29.06
C LYS A 444 -15.03 -10.33 28.62
N ALA A 445 -14.85 -10.73 27.37
CA ALA A 445 -15.63 -11.83 26.79
C ALA A 445 -15.10 -13.21 27.20
N LEU A 446 -13.79 -13.37 27.38
CA LEU A 446 -13.14 -14.67 27.53
C LEU A 446 -12.50 -14.89 28.91
N SER A 447 -12.25 -13.86 29.71
CA SER A 447 -11.54 -13.97 30.99
C SER A 447 -12.42 -13.54 32.15
N LYS A 448 -12.25 -14.23 33.29
CA LYS A 448 -12.86 -13.85 34.57
C LYS A 448 -11.99 -12.87 35.38
N SER A 449 -10.98 -12.24 34.74
CA SER A 449 -10.06 -11.30 35.39
C SER A 449 -10.78 -10.07 35.98
N LYS A 450 -10.24 -9.51 37.06
CA LYS A 450 -10.77 -8.30 37.72
C LYS A 450 -10.57 -7.08 36.80
N ALA A 451 -11.35 -6.04 37.03
CA ALA A 451 -11.26 -4.80 36.20
C ALA A 451 -9.89 -4.13 36.29
N GLY A 452 -9.22 -4.18 37.47
CA GLY A 452 -7.86 -3.64 37.64
C GLY A 452 -6.83 -4.35 36.76
N ASP A 453 -6.81 -5.67 36.81
CA ASP A 453 -5.89 -6.51 36.03
C ASP A 453 -6.09 -6.31 34.52
N ARG A 454 -7.36 -6.19 34.06
CA ARG A 454 -7.65 -5.91 32.65
C ARG A 454 -7.12 -4.54 32.22
N ARG A 455 -7.23 -3.53 33.11
CA ARG A 455 -6.73 -2.18 32.83
C ARG A 455 -5.22 -2.17 32.65
N GLU A 456 -4.49 -2.84 33.50
CA GLU A 456 -3.04 -2.99 33.42
C GLU A 456 -2.64 -3.66 32.10
N ARG A 457 -3.22 -4.82 31.79
CA ARG A 457 -2.96 -5.52 30.52
C ARG A 457 -3.27 -4.70 29.27
N VAL A 458 -4.30 -3.86 29.30
CA VAL A 458 -4.59 -2.95 28.16
C VAL A 458 -3.50 -1.91 27.99
N PHE A 459 -2.98 -1.33 29.08
CA PHE A 459 -1.90 -0.36 29.01
C PHE A 459 -0.58 -1.01 28.57
N ASP A 460 -0.28 -2.21 29.05
CA ASP A 460 0.88 -2.99 28.62
C ASP A 460 0.80 -3.31 27.11
N ALA A 461 -0.37 -3.75 26.64
CA ALA A 461 -0.57 -4.00 25.20
C ALA A 461 -0.43 -2.73 24.34
N LEU A 462 -0.88 -1.56 24.83
CA LEU A 462 -0.64 -0.28 24.15
C LEU A 462 0.85 0.04 24.10
N GLN A 463 1.57 -0.15 25.18
CA GLN A 463 3.02 0.09 25.27
C GLN A 463 3.79 -0.87 24.33
N GLN A 464 3.44 -2.16 24.32
CA GLN A 464 4.04 -3.16 23.42
C GLN A 464 3.96 -2.76 21.95
N VAL A 465 2.83 -2.16 21.52
CA VAL A 465 2.68 -1.69 20.14
C VAL A 465 3.18 -0.26 19.91
N GLY A 466 3.85 0.35 20.89
CA GLY A 466 4.42 1.72 20.81
C GLY A 466 3.36 2.82 20.76
N LEU A 467 2.21 2.62 21.39
CA LEU A 467 1.16 3.63 21.54
C LEU A 467 1.14 4.19 22.98
N SER A 468 1.00 5.53 23.08
CA SER A 468 0.86 6.18 24.40
C SER A 468 -0.45 5.77 25.07
N SER A 469 -0.40 5.55 26.40
CA SER A 469 -1.57 5.32 27.24
C SER A 469 -2.63 6.42 27.14
N SER A 470 -2.21 7.67 26.85
CA SER A 470 -3.11 8.80 26.61
C SER A 470 -4.06 8.60 25.43
N MET A 471 -3.74 7.70 24.50
CA MET A 471 -4.59 7.40 23.36
C MET A 471 -5.78 6.50 23.73
N SER A 472 -5.78 5.88 24.90
CA SER A 472 -6.82 4.96 25.37
C SER A 472 -8.23 5.55 25.34
N HIS A 473 -8.38 6.86 25.54
CA HIS A 473 -9.67 7.56 25.54
C HIS A 473 -10.14 8.04 24.14
N ARG A 474 -9.30 7.90 23.11
CA ARG A 474 -9.65 8.27 21.74
C ARG A 474 -10.57 7.23 21.10
N PHE A 475 -11.24 7.66 20.04
CA PHE A 475 -12.05 6.80 19.17
C PHE A 475 -11.25 6.41 17.91
N PRO A 476 -11.57 5.29 17.24
CA PRO A 476 -10.87 4.84 16.05
C PRO A 476 -10.75 5.89 14.93
N ASP A 477 -11.77 6.72 14.73
CA ASP A 477 -11.77 7.76 13.68
C ASP A 477 -10.79 8.92 13.97
N GLN A 478 -10.30 9.02 15.20
CA GLN A 478 -9.32 10.03 15.61
C GLN A 478 -7.86 9.56 15.41
N LEU A 479 -7.68 8.33 14.93
CA LEU A 479 -6.39 7.69 14.71
C LEU A 479 -6.00 7.69 13.24
N SER A 480 -4.68 7.71 12.97
CA SER A 480 -4.11 7.40 11.65
C SER A 480 -4.33 5.92 11.28
N GLY A 481 -4.09 5.55 10.01
CA GLY A 481 -4.17 4.16 9.55
C GLY A 481 -3.25 3.22 10.34
N GLY A 482 -1.99 3.62 10.51
CA GLY A 482 -1.00 2.85 11.26
C GLY A 482 -1.31 2.73 12.76
N GLU A 483 -1.79 3.81 13.40
CA GLU A 483 -2.23 3.77 14.78
C GLU A 483 -3.42 2.80 14.97
N ARG A 484 -4.41 2.82 14.06
CA ARG A 484 -5.52 1.86 14.08
C ARG A 484 -5.04 0.42 13.93
N GLN A 485 -4.06 0.18 13.06
CA GLN A 485 -3.48 -1.15 12.87
C GLN A 485 -2.78 -1.63 14.15
N ARG A 486 -1.99 -0.77 14.78
CA ARG A 486 -1.36 -1.07 16.08
C ARG A 486 -2.38 -1.37 17.17
N VAL A 487 -3.51 -0.67 17.21
CA VAL A 487 -4.65 -1.00 18.11
C VAL A 487 -5.23 -2.38 17.80
N GLY A 488 -5.37 -2.74 16.53
CA GLY A 488 -5.80 -4.09 16.11
C GLY A 488 -4.85 -5.18 16.59
N ILE A 489 -3.54 -4.95 16.51
CA ILE A 489 -2.50 -5.85 17.05
C ILE A 489 -2.56 -5.89 18.59
N ALA A 490 -2.65 -4.74 19.28
CA ALA A 490 -2.76 -4.67 20.73
C ALA A 490 -3.99 -5.44 21.25
N ARG A 491 -5.12 -5.38 20.54
CA ARG A 491 -6.32 -6.14 20.88
C ARG A 491 -6.11 -7.67 20.81
N ALA A 492 -5.24 -8.14 19.94
CA ALA A 492 -4.87 -9.55 19.88
C ALA A 492 -3.85 -9.90 20.99
N LEU A 493 -2.84 -9.04 21.18
CA LEU A 493 -1.75 -9.25 22.15
C LEU A 493 -2.24 -9.23 23.61
N VAL A 494 -3.28 -8.45 23.93
CA VAL A 494 -3.85 -8.39 25.29
C VAL A 494 -4.31 -9.76 25.80
N CYS A 495 -4.55 -10.73 24.89
CA CYS A 495 -4.88 -12.12 25.19
C CYS A 495 -3.67 -12.98 25.55
N ASP A 496 -2.44 -12.49 25.40
CA ASP A 496 -1.20 -13.24 25.56
C ASP A 496 -1.16 -14.51 24.67
N PRO A 497 -1.24 -14.34 23.34
CA PRO A 497 -1.37 -15.46 22.41
C PRO A 497 -0.05 -16.21 22.22
N ARG A 498 -0.15 -17.54 22.00
CA ARG A 498 0.99 -18.38 21.56
C ARG A 498 1.18 -18.31 20.05
N VAL A 499 0.07 -18.09 19.29
CA VAL A 499 0.07 -17.96 17.85
C VAL A 499 -0.78 -16.77 17.43
N LEU A 500 -0.26 -15.93 16.53
CA LEU A 500 -0.94 -14.80 15.95
C LEU A 500 -1.04 -14.97 14.42
N ILE A 501 -2.27 -14.97 13.92
CA ILE A 501 -2.55 -14.96 12.48
C ILE A 501 -2.75 -13.53 12.03
N CYS A 502 -1.89 -13.06 11.10
CA CYS A 502 -1.90 -11.71 10.56
C CYS A 502 -2.37 -11.75 9.10
N ASP A 503 -3.64 -11.41 8.83
CA ASP A 503 -4.22 -11.48 7.49
C ASP A 503 -4.14 -10.13 6.78
N GLU A 504 -3.19 -10.00 5.84
CA GLU A 504 -2.92 -8.82 5.00
C GLU A 504 -2.86 -7.49 5.77
N ILE A 505 -2.29 -7.51 6.96
CA ILE A 505 -2.33 -6.39 7.90
C ILE A 505 -1.52 -5.14 7.47
N THR A 506 -0.76 -5.24 6.39
CA THR A 506 0.10 -4.16 5.86
C THR A 506 -0.39 -3.59 4.54
N SER A 507 -1.37 -4.21 3.87
CA SER A 507 -1.74 -3.92 2.47
C SER A 507 -2.27 -2.50 2.20
N ALA A 508 -2.79 -1.80 3.22
CA ALA A 508 -3.35 -0.45 3.10
C ALA A 508 -2.51 0.62 3.81
N LEU A 509 -1.27 0.30 4.14
CA LEU A 509 -0.36 1.17 4.89
C LEU A 509 0.76 1.67 3.97
N ASP A 510 1.24 2.88 4.24
CA ASP A 510 2.44 3.38 3.57
C ASP A 510 3.71 2.63 4.04
N VAL A 511 4.77 2.71 3.22
CA VAL A 511 6.01 1.89 3.41
C VAL A 511 6.65 2.09 4.78
N SER A 512 6.65 3.33 5.31
CA SER A 512 7.24 3.63 6.62
C SER A 512 6.46 3.00 7.78
N VAL A 513 5.13 3.00 7.68
CA VAL A 513 4.26 2.32 8.65
C VAL A 513 4.35 0.80 8.50
N GLN A 514 4.42 0.27 7.27
CA GLN A 514 4.65 -1.16 7.03
C GLN A 514 5.94 -1.63 7.69
N ALA A 515 7.06 -0.92 7.48
CA ALA A 515 8.35 -1.23 8.11
C ALA A 515 8.23 -1.27 9.63
N SER A 516 7.55 -0.29 10.22
CA SER A 516 7.39 -0.23 11.67
C SER A 516 6.47 -1.32 12.25
N ILE A 517 5.50 -1.83 11.49
CA ILE A 517 4.67 -2.97 11.89
C ILE A 517 5.47 -4.28 11.78
N VAL A 518 6.25 -4.44 10.71
CA VAL A 518 7.12 -5.61 10.50
C VAL A 518 8.17 -5.71 11.62
N GLU A 519 8.83 -4.59 11.96
CA GLU A 519 9.78 -4.53 13.08
C GLU A 519 9.11 -4.89 14.42
N LEU A 520 7.92 -4.34 14.70
CA LEU A 520 7.14 -4.66 15.88
C LEU A 520 6.85 -6.17 15.98
N LEU A 521 6.36 -6.79 14.90
CA LEU A 521 6.08 -8.22 14.87
C LEU A 521 7.36 -9.06 15.04
N ALA A 522 8.45 -8.68 14.40
CA ALA A 522 9.74 -9.35 14.54
C ALA A 522 10.25 -9.30 16.00
N LYS A 523 10.11 -8.14 16.66
CA LYS A 523 10.46 -7.97 18.08
C LYS A 523 9.60 -8.85 18.98
N LEU A 524 8.26 -8.80 18.85
CA LEU A 524 7.33 -9.59 19.66
C LEU A 524 7.58 -11.10 19.51
N ARG A 525 7.89 -11.54 18.30
CA ARG A 525 8.23 -12.93 18.00
C ARG A 525 9.43 -13.41 18.81
N VAL A 526 10.52 -12.63 18.81
CA VAL A 526 11.76 -12.97 19.50
C VAL A 526 11.59 -12.87 21.02
N GLU A 527 10.98 -11.81 21.53
CA GLU A 527 10.86 -11.54 22.97
C GLU A 527 9.83 -12.45 23.67
N GLN A 528 8.76 -12.87 22.96
CA GLN A 528 7.65 -13.62 23.56
C GLN A 528 7.54 -15.06 23.04
N GLY A 529 8.42 -15.49 22.12
CA GLY A 529 8.30 -16.80 21.47
C GLY A 529 7.01 -16.94 20.65
N LEU A 530 6.45 -15.81 20.15
CA LEU A 530 5.18 -15.78 19.45
C LEU A 530 5.29 -16.41 18.07
N GLY A 531 4.54 -17.49 17.80
CA GLY A 531 4.41 -18.06 16.45
C GLY A 531 3.54 -17.15 15.56
N LEU A 532 4.00 -16.83 14.35
CA LEU A 532 3.26 -15.98 13.41
C LEU A 532 2.87 -16.75 12.14
N LEU A 533 1.60 -16.62 11.73
CA LEU A 533 1.18 -16.87 10.35
C LEU A 533 0.97 -15.53 9.67
N PHE A 534 1.87 -15.18 8.75
CA PHE A 534 1.85 -13.90 8.05
C PHE A 534 1.29 -14.08 6.64
N VAL A 535 0.00 -13.75 6.46
CA VAL A 535 -0.69 -13.83 5.17
C VAL A 535 -0.50 -12.53 4.42
N THR A 536 0.08 -12.60 3.22
CA THR A 536 0.34 -11.43 2.39
C THR A 536 0.47 -11.80 0.92
N HIS A 537 0.33 -10.81 0.04
CA HIS A 537 0.73 -10.90 -1.36
C HIS A 537 2.07 -10.19 -1.63
N ASN A 538 2.66 -9.50 -0.64
CA ASN A 538 3.92 -8.76 -0.79
C ASN A 538 5.12 -9.66 -0.45
N LEU A 539 5.78 -10.20 -1.51
CA LEU A 539 6.95 -11.10 -1.38
C LEU A 539 8.17 -10.42 -0.77
N ALA A 540 8.34 -9.11 -0.96
CA ALA A 540 9.44 -8.36 -0.38
C ALA A 540 9.34 -8.30 1.16
N LEU A 541 8.11 -8.13 1.70
CA LEU A 541 7.88 -8.22 3.15
C LEU A 541 8.11 -9.64 3.67
N VAL A 542 7.71 -10.68 2.91
CA VAL A 542 7.97 -12.07 3.29
C VAL A 542 9.47 -12.31 3.46
N ARG A 543 10.29 -11.87 2.51
CA ARG A 543 11.75 -11.99 2.60
C ARG A 543 12.32 -11.29 3.83
N THR A 544 11.70 -10.20 4.25
CA THR A 544 12.16 -9.44 5.42
C THR A 544 11.82 -10.13 6.75
N ILE A 545 10.59 -10.65 6.92
CA ILE A 545 10.09 -11.09 8.24
C ILE A 545 10.07 -12.60 8.44
N ALA A 546 9.87 -13.39 7.36
CA ALA A 546 9.59 -14.81 7.49
C ALA A 546 10.85 -15.69 7.37
N GLU A 547 10.80 -16.86 8.02
CA GLU A 547 11.77 -17.94 7.90
C GLU A 547 11.34 -18.96 6.84
N ARG A 548 10.04 -19.29 6.82
CA ARG A 548 9.46 -20.23 5.87
C ARG A 548 8.29 -19.60 5.14
N VAL A 549 7.99 -20.11 3.96
CA VAL A 549 6.91 -19.65 3.11
C VAL A 549 6.16 -20.82 2.50
N ILE A 550 4.84 -20.71 2.45
CA ILE A 550 3.93 -21.56 1.69
C ILE A 550 3.35 -20.73 0.56
N VAL A 551 3.49 -21.21 -0.67
CA VAL A 551 2.92 -20.60 -1.86
C VAL A 551 1.62 -21.31 -2.21
N LEU A 552 0.50 -20.57 -2.17
CA LEU A 552 -0.84 -21.09 -2.39
C LEU A 552 -1.38 -20.65 -3.76
N ARG A 553 -1.83 -21.62 -4.57
CA ARG A 553 -2.49 -21.38 -5.85
C ARG A 553 -3.79 -22.17 -5.91
N ALA A 554 -4.91 -21.50 -6.20
CA ALA A 554 -6.23 -22.13 -6.35
C ALA A 554 -6.59 -23.10 -5.20
N GLY A 555 -6.25 -22.77 -3.95
CA GLY A 555 -6.55 -23.58 -2.76
C GLY A 555 -5.56 -24.69 -2.45
N GLU A 556 -4.51 -24.86 -3.23
CA GLU A 556 -3.49 -25.91 -3.05
C GLU A 556 -2.11 -25.31 -2.75
N THR A 557 -1.31 -26.01 -1.95
CA THR A 557 0.11 -25.68 -1.76
C THR A 557 0.88 -26.13 -3.00
N VAL A 558 1.50 -25.18 -3.71
CA VAL A 558 2.30 -25.47 -4.90
C VAL A 558 3.81 -25.52 -4.59
N GLU A 559 4.25 -24.79 -3.57
CA GLU A 559 5.65 -24.81 -3.12
C GLU A 559 5.73 -24.42 -1.64
N GLU A 560 6.62 -25.05 -0.89
CA GLU A 560 6.87 -24.78 0.53
C GLU A 560 8.36 -24.95 0.82
N GLY A 561 8.91 -24.10 1.70
CA GLY A 561 10.30 -24.22 2.13
C GLY A 561 10.78 -23.02 2.91
N THR A 562 12.10 -22.93 3.12
CA THR A 562 12.70 -21.71 3.65
C THR A 562 12.54 -20.57 2.65
N VAL A 563 12.42 -19.35 3.16
CA VAL A 563 12.31 -18.15 2.30
C VAL A 563 13.47 -18.04 1.33
N ALA A 564 14.71 -18.36 1.81
CA ALA A 564 15.90 -18.35 0.96
C ALA A 564 15.82 -19.34 -0.20
N ALA A 565 15.38 -20.58 0.05
CA ALA A 565 15.25 -21.59 -1.00
C ALA A 565 14.09 -21.25 -1.96
N THR A 566 12.89 -21.02 -1.43
CA THR A 566 11.67 -20.85 -2.23
C THR A 566 11.66 -19.54 -3.03
N LEU A 567 12.11 -18.41 -2.44
CA LEU A 567 12.18 -17.13 -3.15
C LEU A 567 13.53 -16.86 -3.82
N GLY A 568 14.59 -17.59 -3.44
CA GLY A 568 15.91 -17.47 -4.07
C GLY A 568 16.11 -18.39 -5.27
N ASN A 569 15.54 -19.61 -5.23
CA ASN A 569 15.63 -20.61 -6.29
C ASN A 569 14.30 -21.37 -6.44
N PRO A 570 13.24 -20.70 -6.91
CA PRO A 570 11.89 -21.28 -7.01
C PRO A 570 11.85 -22.46 -7.98
N GLN A 571 11.28 -23.58 -7.55
CA GLN A 571 11.14 -24.78 -8.37
C GLN A 571 9.84 -24.78 -9.18
N HIS A 572 8.77 -24.21 -8.63
CA HIS A 572 7.48 -24.16 -9.30
C HIS A 572 7.37 -22.94 -10.22
N GLU A 573 6.83 -23.10 -11.44
CA GLU A 573 6.68 -22.03 -12.44
C GLU A 573 5.85 -20.84 -11.93
N TYR A 574 4.82 -21.12 -11.14
CA TYR A 574 3.97 -20.08 -10.56
C TYR A 574 4.74 -19.21 -9.55
N THR A 575 5.59 -19.81 -8.71
CA THR A 575 6.44 -19.06 -7.78
C THR A 575 7.44 -18.18 -8.53
N ARG A 576 8.01 -18.70 -9.61
CA ARG A 576 8.89 -17.90 -10.50
C ARG A 576 8.17 -16.71 -11.10
N ALA A 577 6.95 -16.92 -11.60
CA ALA A 577 6.14 -15.83 -12.15
C ALA A 577 5.83 -14.75 -11.10
N LEU A 578 5.43 -15.15 -9.88
CA LEU A 578 5.19 -14.20 -8.78
C LEU A 578 6.41 -13.36 -8.43
N ILE A 579 7.61 -13.96 -8.44
CA ILE A 579 8.87 -13.24 -8.13
C ILE A 579 9.25 -12.30 -9.28
N LEU A 580 9.09 -12.72 -10.53
CA LEU A 580 9.37 -11.89 -11.70
C LEU A 580 8.44 -10.68 -11.80
N ASP A 581 7.18 -10.85 -11.43
CA ASP A 581 6.19 -9.79 -11.44
C ASP A 581 6.33 -8.82 -10.25
N ALA A 582 7.06 -9.23 -9.19
CA ALA A 582 7.25 -8.41 -8.00
C ALA A 582 8.18 -7.22 -8.29
N PRO A 583 7.77 -6.00 -7.95
CA PRO A 583 8.64 -4.84 -8.09
C PRO A 583 9.83 -4.93 -7.13
N SER A 584 11.01 -4.45 -7.59
CA SER A 584 12.28 -4.49 -6.85
C SER A 584 13.02 -3.17 -7.00
N ILE A 585 13.72 -2.72 -5.94
CA ILE A 585 14.59 -1.54 -5.95
C ILE A 585 16.05 -1.88 -6.30
N SER A 586 16.44 -3.12 -6.33
CA SER A 586 17.82 -3.55 -6.63
C SER A 586 18.12 -3.69 -8.12
N GLY A 587 17.60 -2.77 -8.93
CA GLY A 587 18.08 -2.45 -10.28
C GLY A 587 17.65 -3.37 -11.42
N SER A 588 17.23 -2.73 -12.50
CA SER A 588 16.85 -3.30 -13.80
C SER A 588 18.04 -3.90 -14.60
N GLN A 589 19.26 -3.92 -14.07
CA GLN A 589 20.44 -4.40 -14.82
C GLN A 589 20.51 -5.92 -14.97
N ASP A 590 19.75 -6.70 -14.19
CA ASP A 590 19.75 -8.16 -14.25
C ASP A 590 18.53 -8.80 -14.91
N ALA A 591 17.52 -8.02 -15.32
CA ALA A 591 16.36 -8.57 -16.03
C ALA A 591 16.72 -9.24 -17.38
N GLU A 592 17.85 -8.86 -17.98
CA GLU A 592 18.37 -9.50 -19.21
C GLU A 592 19.19 -10.78 -18.94
N ARG A 593 19.62 -11.05 -17.69
CA ARG A 593 20.41 -12.25 -17.34
C ARG A 593 19.58 -13.49 -17.02
N ILE A 594 18.27 -13.35 -16.79
CA ILE A 594 17.38 -14.47 -16.41
C ILE A 594 16.64 -15.05 -17.64
N VAL A 595 16.76 -14.40 -18.81
CA VAL A 595 16.10 -14.85 -20.07
C VAL A 595 17.09 -15.56 -21.02
N ASN A 596 18.36 -15.72 -20.66
CA ASN A 596 19.33 -16.51 -21.44
C ASN A 596 19.71 -17.82 -20.73
#